data_38da055ebc6626eb52f5b1db3fdca0cb
#
_entry.id   38da055ebc6626eb52f5b1db3fdca0cb
#
_cell.length_a   1.000
_cell.length_b   1.000
_cell.length_c   1.000
_cell.angle_alpha   90.00
_cell.angle_beta   90.00
_cell.angle_gamma   90.00
#
_symmetry.space_group_name_H-M   'P 1'
#
loop_
_entity.id
_entity.type
_entity.pdbx_description
1 polymer ?
#
loop_
_entity_poly.entity_id
_entity_poly.type
_entity_poly.pdbx_seq_one_letter_code
_entity_poly.pdbx_strand_id
1 'polypeptide(L)'
;MKGTVLAHEVISAQDGQRYSFTQEDIKSQSEIQIGDEVDFVTNGGKASEIYVISKNTSSSETDNIRTLALIGACLPILSFIPYVGSLFSIAGFICLLIAILKLANLVNSPTLKRNYIFCVICGVIGFVLIAVGVAFGTIVSIVATNGDMANSSFNFSPIVIILLALGVIISIYSLYTMFLAYKELSQISGDKFFLYYAILSIIGIVTMMVLVGYVLLIVAGILHIIAWYRFKI
;
A
#
# COMPACT_ATOMS: atom_id res chain seq x y z
N MET A 1 -10.69 -31.54 23.73
CA MET A 1 -9.21 -31.53 23.63
C MET A 1 -8.78 -30.37 22.75
N LYS A 2 -7.74 -29.62 23.11
CA LYS A 2 -7.32 -28.46 22.32
C LYS A 2 -6.22 -28.84 21.33
N GLY A 3 -6.25 -28.22 20.16
CA GLY A 3 -5.25 -28.41 19.11
C GLY A 3 -5.24 -27.27 18.12
N THR A 4 -4.31 -27.32 17.18
CA THR A 4 -4.16 -26.33 16.09
C THR A 4 -4.31 -27.04 14.75
N VAL A 5 -5.05 -26.46 13.84
CA VAL A 5 -5.23 -26.98 12.47
C VAL A 5 -3.93 -26.81 11.70
N LEU A 6 -3.31 -27.92 11.26
CA LEU A 6 -2.05 -27.91 10.50
C LEU A 6 -2.27 -27.96 8.99
N ALA A 7 -3.34 -28.62 8.54
CA ALA A 7 -3.68 -28.80 7.14
C ALA A 7 -5.19 -28.97 6.99
N HIS A 8 -5.70 -29.03 5.76
CA HIS A 8 -7.14 -29.08 5.46
C HIS A 8 -7.93 -30.18 6.20
N GLU A 9 -7.30 -31.22 6.69
CA GLU A 9 -7.98 -32.34 7.36
C GLU A 9 -7.16 -32.87 8.55
N VAL A 10 -6.24 -32.05 9.11
CA VAL A 10 -5.33 -32.48 10.16
C VAL A 10 -5.23 -31.46 11.27
N ILE A 11 -5.46 -31.90 12.52
CA ILE A 11 -5.26 -31.12 13.74
C ILE A 11 -4.05 -31.71 14.48
N SER A 12 -3.16 -30.85 14.96
CA SER A 12 -2.13 -31.17 15.95
C SER A 12 -2.64 -30.86 17.33
N ALA A 13 -2.80 -31.87 18.15
CA ALA A 13 -3.24 -31.68 19.52
C ALA A 13 -2.08 -31.34 20.48
N GLN A 14 -2.42 -30.86 21.66
CA GLN A 14 -1.44 -30.52 22.70
C GLN A 14 -0.63 -31.71 23.21
N ASP A 15 -1.11 -32.93 22.99
CA ASP A 15 -0.40 -34.20 23.29
C ASP A 15 0.68 -34.53 22.26
N GLY A 16 0.86 -33.71 21.23
CA GLY A 16 1.80 -33.94 20.13
C GLY A 16 1.32 -34.89 19.06
N GLN A 17 0.12 -35.45 19.19
CA GLN A 17 -0.47 -36.32 18.19
C GLN A 17 -1.21 -35.57 17.12
N ARG A 18 -1.37 -36.20 15.94
CA ARG A 18 -2.11 -35.64 14.80
C ARG A 18 -3.40 -36.40 14.63
N TYR A 19 -4.50 -35.70 14.51
CA TYR A 19 -5.84 -36.24 14.33
C TYR A 19 -6.39 -35.78 12.98
N SER A 20 -6.91 -36.73 12.20
CA SER A 20 -7.63 -36.44 10.98
C SER A 20 -9.08 -36.07 11.27
N PHE A 21 -9.66 -35.21 10.45
CA PHE A 21 -11.08 -34.86 10.52
C PHE A 21 -11.67 -34.65 9.12
N THR A 22 -12.99 -34.65 9.04
CA THR A 22 -13.74 -34.35 7.82
C THR A 22 -14.60 -33.11 8.04
N GLN A 23 -15.17 -32.56 6.95
CA GLN A 23 -16.01 -31.37 7.04
C GLN A 23 -17.28 -31.60 7.88
N GLU A 24 -17.76 -32.83 7.97
CA GLU A 24 -18.92 -33.23 8.77
C GLU A 24 -18.66 -33.16 10.29
N ASP A 25 -17.39 -33.29 10.68
CA ASP A 25 -16.95 -33.25 12.08
C ASP A 25 -16.94 -31.80 12.64
N ILE A 26 -17.06 -30.79 11.77
CA ILE A 26 -17.03 -29.40 12.14
C ILE A 26 -18.42 -28.96 12.60
N LYS A 27 -18.53 -28.51 13.84
CA LYS A 27 -19.77 -27.98 14.45
C LYS A 27 -19.79 -26.45 14.54
N SER A 28 -18.67 -25.78 14.27
CA SER A 28 -18.63 -24.33 14.19
C SER A 28 -19.36 -23.81 12.94
N GLN A 29 -20.06 -22.68 13.06
CA GLN A 29 -20.69 -21.99 11.91
C GLN A 29 -19.65 -21.32 10.99
N SER A 30 -18.39 -21.25 11.41
CA SER A 30 -17.31 -20.60 10.66
C SER A 30 -16.40 -21.64 10.00
N GLU A 31 -16.00 -21.36 8.78
CA GLU A 31 -15.01 -22.13 8.03
C GLU A 31 -13.69 -22.22 8.80
N ILE A 32 -13.15 -23.44 8.93
CA ILE A 32 -11.88 -23.70 9.63
C ILE A 32 -10.72 -23.38 8.69
N GLN A 33 -9.71 -22.65 9.20
CA GLN A 33 -8.50 -22.30 8.48
C GLN A 33 -7.26 -22.89 9.17
N ILE A 34 -6.20 -23.07 8.39
CA ILE A 34 -4.90 -23.54 8.91
C ILE A 34 -4.40 -22.53 9.94
N GLY A 35 -4.00 -23.03 11.12
CA GLY A 35 -3.55 -22.23 12.24
C GLY A 35 -4.66 -21.85 13.23
N ASP A 36 -5.93 -22.17 12.97
CA ASP A 36 -7.01 -21.97 13.93
C ASP A 36 -6.82 -22.87 15.15
N GLU A 37 -7.03 -22.34 16.35
CA GLU A 37 -7.14 -23.14 17.56
C GLU A 37 -8.55 -23.72 17.68
N VAL A 38 -8.61 -25.04 17.90
CA VAL A 38 -9.86 -25.78 17.96
C VAL A 38 -9.96 -26.60 19.24
N ASP A 39 -11.18 -26.76 19.74
CA ASP A 39 -11.53 -27.78 20.70
C ASP A 39 -12.25 -28.91 19.99
N PHE A 40 -11.90 -30.16 20.31
CA PHE A 40 -12.44 -31.32 19.65
C PHE A 40 -12.46 -32.53 20.57
N VAL A 41 -13.27 -33.50 20.22
CA VAL A 41 -13.33 -34.79 20.87
C VAL A 41 -12.57 -35.83 20.03
N THR A 42 -11.74 -36.67 20.68
CA THR A 42 -11.00 -37.71 19.99
C THR A 42 -11.80 -39.00 19.99
N ASN A 43 -11.92 -39.63 18.83
CA ASN A 43 -12.53 -40.93 18.67
C ASN A 43 -11.69 -41.79 17.71
N GLY A 44 -10.95 -42.79 18.27
CA GLY A 44 -10.19 -43.76 17.46
C GLY A 44 -9.15 -43.16 16.51
N GLY A 45 -8.46 -42.04 16.90
CA GLY A 45 -7.45 -41.36 16.05
C GLY A 45 -8.04 -40.30 15.11
N LYS A 46 -9.35 -40.09 15.16
CA LYS A 46 -10.03 -39.00 14.45
C LYS A 46 -10.48 -37.92 15.44
N ALA A 47 -10.51 -36.67 14.97
CA ALA A 47 -11.14 -35.57 15.67
C ALA A 47 -12.60 -35.45 15.23
N SER A 48 -13.51 -35.34 16.19
CA SER A 48 -14.94 -35.10 15.98
C SER A 48 -15.44 -33.98 16.86
N GLU A 49 -16.60 -33.44 16.56
CA GLU A 49 -17.22 -32.31 17.28
C GLU A 49 -16.26 -31.09 17.42
N ILE A 50 -15.76 -30.63 16.30
CA ILE A 50 -14.73 -29.60 16.25
C ILE A 50 -15.36 -28.21 16.38
N TYR A 51 -14.93 -27.47 17.39
CA TYR A 51 -15.31 -26.08 17.64
C TYR A 51 -14.09 -25.16 17.55
N VAL A 52 -14.17 -24.10 16.74
CA VAL A 52 -13.12 -23.09 16.68
C VAL A 52 -13.17 -22.24 17.95
N ILE A 53 -12.09 -22.27 18.74
CA ILE A 53 -11.92 -21.49 19.97
C ILE A 53 -11.32 -20.11 19.62
N SER A 54 -10.32 -20.11 18.77
CA SER A 54 -9.63 -18.90 18.32
C SER A 54 -9.31 -19.03 16.83
N LYS A 55 -9.68 -18.03 16.05
CA LYS A 55 -9.27 -17.95 14.64
C LYS A 55 -7.82 -17.50 14.56
N ASN A 56 -7.09 -18.03 13.60
CA ASN A 56 -5.77 -17.52 13.27
C ASN A 56 -5.91 -16.06 12.78
N THR A 57 -5.80 -15.14 13.72
CA THR A 57 -6.00 -13.70 13.49
C THR A 57 -5.00 -13.16 12.44
N SER A 58 -3.83 -13.80 12.30
CA SER A 58 -2.79 -13.36 11.37
C SER A 58 -3.20 -13.56 9.90
N SER A 59 -3.84 -14.67 9.55
CA SER A 59 -4.28 -14.91 8.16
C SER A 59 -5.44 -13.99 7.78
N SER A 60 -6.42 -13.83 8.67
CA SER A 60 -7.56 -12.92 8.45
C SER A 60 -7.12 -11.46 8.38
N GLU A 61 -6.14 -11.06 9.21
CA GLU A 61 -5.61 -9.69 9.20
C GLU A 61 -4.80 -9.41 7.92
N THR A 62 -4.02 -10.39 7.46
CA THR A 62 -3.29 -10.30 6.19
C THR A 62 -4.23 -10.15 5.01
N ASP A 63 -5.34 -10.92 4.96
CA ASP A 63 -6.33 -10.82 3.89
C ASP A 63 -7.06 -9.45 3.90
N ASN A 64 -7.36 -8.93 5.08
CA ASN A 64 -7.94 -7.59 5.22
C ASN A 64 -6.97 -6.50 4.74
N ILE A 65 -5.69 -6.59 5.09
CA ILE A 65 -4.64 -5.67 4.63
C ILE A 65 -4.50 -5.73 3.11
N ARG A 66 -4.44 -6.94 2.55
CA ARG A 66 -4.36 -7.17 1.11
C ARG A 66 -5.55 -6.58 0.37
N THR A 67 -6.78 -6.82 0.85
CA THR A 67 -8.00 -6.28 0.26
C THR A 67 -8.00 -4.76 0.29
N LEU A 68 -7.66 -4.16 1.42
CA LEU A 68 -7.58 -2.71 1.57
C LEU A 68 -6.52 -2.10 0.64
N ALA A 69 -5.37 -2.75 0.50
CA ALA A 69 -4.31 -2.33 -0.40
C ALA A 69 -4.69 -2.47 -1.88
N LEU A 70 -5.40 -3.54 -2.25
CA LEU A 70 -5.94 -3.70 -3.61
C LEU A 70 -6.95 -2.60 -3.95
N ILE A 71 -7.88 -2.31 -3.05
CA ILE A 71 -8.81 -1.19 -3.23
C ILE A 71 -8.03 0.10 -3.42
N GLY A 72 -7.04 0.35 -2.56
CA GLY A 72 -6.18 1.54 -2.63
C GLY A 72 -5.38 1.64 -3.93
N ALA A 73 -4.93 0.52 -4.49
CA ALA A 73 -4.20 0.48 -5.77
C ALA A 73 -5.13 0.65 -7.00
N CYS A 74 -6.39 0.20 -6.90
CA CYS A 74 -7.35 0.29 -8.00
C CYS A 74 -8.05 1.66 -8.08
N LEU A 75 -8.35 2.30 -6.93
CA LEU A 75 -9.09 3.57 -6.90
C LEU A 75 -8.46 4.70 -7.73
N PRO A 76 -7.12 4.88 -7.78
CA PRO A 76 -6.51 5.91 -8.62
C PRO A 76 -6.77 5.74 -10.12
N ILE A 77 -7.12 4.54 -10.59
CA ILE A 77 -7.51 4.32 -11.99
C ILE A 77 -8.78 5.12 -12.35
N LEU A 78 -9.67 5.30 -11.37
CA LEU A 78 -10.90 6.08 -11.55
C LEU A 78 -10.64 7.60 -11.56
N SER A 79 -9.39 8.04 -11.40
CA SER A 79 -9.01 9.47 -11.46
C SER A 79 -9.29 10.12 -12.81
N PHE A 80 -9.46 9.31 -13.87
CA PHE A 80 -9.83 9.81 -15.19
C PHE A 80 -11.29 10.31 -15.29
N ILE A 81 -12.13 10.04 -14.28
CA ILE A 81 -13.51 10.52 -14.27
C ILE A 81 -13.51 12.01 -13.89
N PRO A 82 -13.99 12.92 -14.76
CA PRO A 82 -14.05 14.33 -14.45
C PRO A 82 -14.84 14.61 -13.16
N TYR A 83 -14.42 15.63 -12.40
CA TYR A 83 -15.01 16.10 -11.14
C TYR A 83 -14.89 15.14 -9.93
N VAL A 84 -14.94 13.82 -10.13
CA VAL A 84 -14.96 12.83 -9.02
C VAL A 84 -13.62 12.11 -8.89
N GLY A 85 -12.80 12.13 -9.94
CA GLY A 85 -11.55 11.37 -10.02
C GLY A 85 -10.54 11.73 -8.93
N SER A 86 -10.46 13.01 -8.55
CA SER A 86 -9.57 13.46 -7.47
C SER A 86 -9.95 12.85 -6.11
N LEU A 87 -11.24 12.68 -5.83
CA LEU A 87 -11.71 12.04 -4.60
C LEU A 87 -11.32 10.57 -4.55
N PHE A 88 -11.43 9.85 -5.67
CA PHE A 88 -10.97 8.46 -5.76
C PHE A 88 -9.47 8.32 -5.55
N SER A 89 -8.68 9.25 -6.08
CA SER A 89 -7.21 9.26 -5.87
C SER A 89 -6.87 9.45 -4.39
N ILE A 90 -7.52 10.40 -3.70
CA ILE A 90 -7.32 10.65 -2.28
C ILE A 90 -7.76 9.44 -1.45
N ALA A 91 -8.93 8.88 -1.73
CA ALA A 91 -9.42 7.69 -1.04
C ALA A 91 -8.48 6.50 -1.24
N GLY A 92 -8.02 6.26 -2.46
CA GLY A 92 -7.04 5.21 -2.78
C GLY A 92 -5.73 5.37 -2.03
N PHE A 93 -5.22 6.60 -1.97
CA PHE A 93 -4.02 6.92 -1.20
C PHE A 93 -4.19 6.63 0.30
N ILE A 94 -5.33 7.02 0.89
CA ILE A 94 -5.63 6.75 2.31
C ILE A 94 -5.72 5.24 2.57
N CYS A 95 -6.39 4.48 1.69
CA CYS A 95 -6.49 3.03 1.81
C CYS A 95 -5.10 2.37 1.78
N LEU A 96 -4.23 2.77 0.84
CA LEU A 96 -2.85 2.28 0.76
C LEU A 96 -2.03 2.65 2.00
N LEU A 97 -2.16 3.88 2.49
CA LEU A 97 -1.47 4.33 3.70
C LEU A 97 -1.83 3.44 4.89
N ILE A 98 -3.13 3.22 5.12
CA ILE A 98 -3.61 2.40 6.23
C ILE A 98 -3.14 0.94 6.04
N ALA A 99 -3.22 0.39 4.84
CA ALA A 99 -2.80 -0.98 4.55
C ALA A 99 -1.32 -1.19 4.85
N ILE A 100 -0.44 -0.31 4.36
CA ILE A 100 1.01 -0.44 4.57
C ILE A 100 1.39 -0.22 6.04
N LEU A 101 0.73 0.70 6.75
CA LEU A 101 0.97 0.89 8.18
C LEU A 101 0.53 -0.31 9.02
N LYS A 102 -0.63 -0.90 8.71
CA LYS A 102 -1.09 -2.14 9.35
C LYS A 102 -0.13 -3.28 9.08
N LEU A 103 0.30 -3.44 7.82
CA LEU A 103 1.27 -4.44 7.43
C LEU A 103 2.59 -4.28 8.19
N ALA A 104 3.13 -3.06 8.25
CA ALA A 104 4.37 -2.77 8.96
C ALA A 104 4.29 -3.12 10.46
N ASN A 105 3.12 -2.93 11.07
CA ASN A 105 2.87 -3.34 12.45
C ASN A 105 2.76 -4.86 12.57
N LEU A 106 2.07 -5.54 11.64
CA LEU A 106 1.89 -6.99 11.63
C LEU A 106 3.23 -7.74 11.52
N VAL A 107 4.11 -7.27 10.62
CA VAL A 107 5.44 -7.88 10.40
C VAL A 107 6.52 -7.32 11.33
N ASN A 108 6.16 -6.44 12.28
CA ASN A 108 7.08 -5.77 13.20
C ASN A 108 8.27 -5.10 12.48
N SER A 109 8.02 -4.47 11.32
CA SER A 109 9.04 -3.74 10.58
C SER A 109 8.98 -2.23 10.83
N PRO A 110 9.81 -1.69 11.75
CA PRO A 110 9.90 -0.25 11.99
C PRO A 110 10.48 0.51 10.80
N THR A 111 11.30 -0.15 9.99
CA THR A 111 11.95 0.44 8.82
C THR A 111 10.92 0.74 7.72
N LEU A 112 10.05 -0.23 7.40
CA LEU A 112 8.96 -0.05 6.45
C LEU A 112 8.05 1.10 6.88
N LYS A 113 7.62 1.08 8.15
CA LYS A 113 6.77 2.12 8.73
C LYS A 113 7.39 3.50 8.60
N ARG A 114 8.64 3.65 9.03
CA ARG A 114 9.37 4.92 8.98
C ARG A 114 9.55 5.44 7.55
N ASN A 115 10.05 4.60 6.66
CA ASN A 115 10.32 5.01 5.28
C ASN A 115 9.05 5.42 4.55
N TYR A 116 7.94 4.69 4.78
CA TYR A 116 6.67 5.02 4.14
C TYR A 116 6.06 6.32 4.70
N ILE A 117 6.13 6.55 6.02
CA ILE A 117 5.69 7.80 6.64
C ILE A 117 6.51 8.98 6.11
N PHE A 118 7.84 8.86 6.03
CA PHE A 118 8.69 9.91 5.47
C PHE A 118 8.38 10.17 3.99
N CYS A 119 8.14 9.13 3.20
CA CYS A 119 7.69 9.28 1.81
C CYS A 119 6.44 10.16 1.73
N VAL A 120 5.43 9.87 2.54
CA VAL A 120 4.16 10.61 2.53
C VAL A 120 4.35 12.05 2.99
N ILE A 121 5.01 12.26 4.13
CA ILE A 121 5.21 13.60 4.69
C ILE A 121 6.04 14.47 3.74
N CYS A 122 7.18 13.96 3.26
CA CYS A 122 8.04 14.69 2.35
C CYS A 122 7.36 14.93 0.99
N GLY A 123 6.58 13.97 0.50
CA GLY A 123 5.80 14.12 -0.73
C GLY A 123 4.79 15.25 -0.64
N VAL A 124 4.03 15.32 0.47
CA VAL A 124 3.06 16.40 0.71
C VAL A 124 3.76 17.76 0.86
N ILE A 125 4.82 17.84 1.67
CA ILE A 125 5.56 19.09 1.88
C ILE A 125 6.19 19.57 0.56
N GLY A 126 6.85 18.68 -0.18
CA GLY A 126 7.45 19.00 -1.47
C GLY A 126 6.43 19.52 -2.47
N PHE A 127 5.27 18.85 -2.58
CA PHE A 127 4.17 19.28 -3.44
C PHE A 127 3.64 20.67 -3.04
N VAL A 128 3.40 20.91 -1.75
CA VAL A 128 2.90 22.20 -1.25
C VAL A 128 3.89 23.32 -1.56
N LEU A 129 5.19 23.11 -1.33
CA LEU A 129 6.22 24.12 -1.63
C LEU A 129 6.28 24.46 -3.12
N ILE A 130 6.20 23.45 -4.00
CA ILE A 130 6.16 23.67 -5.45
C ILE A 130 4.89 24.44 -5.82
N ALA A 131 3.73 24.02 -5.32
CA ALA A 131 2.44 24.67 -5.62
C ALA A 131 2.42 26.14 -5.16
N VAL A 132 2.90 26.41 -3.95
CA VAL A 132 3.02 27.78 -3.41
C VAL A 132 4.02 28.59 -4.24
N GLY A 133 5.17 28.01 -4.60
CA GLY A 133 6.17 28.69 -5.44
C GLY A 133 5.62 29.08 -6.82
N VAL A 134 4.89 28.16 -7.46
CA VAL A 134 4.23 28.41 -8.76
C VAL A 134 3.15 29.49 -8.61
N ALA A 135 2.27 29.36 -7.61
CA ALA A 135 1.19 30.33 -7.38
C ALA A 135 1.75 31.76 -7.11
N PHE A 136 2.77 31.83 -6.25
CA PHE A 136 3.41 33.14 -5.94
C PHE A 136 4.08 33.73 -7.16
N GLY A 137 4.84 32.95 -7.94
CA GLY A 137 5.46 33.39 -9.18
C GLY A 137 4.45 33.90 -10.20
N THR A 138 3.29 33.25 -10.30
CA THR A 138 2.20 33.69 -11.20
C THR A 138 1.57 34.99 -10.73
N ILE A 139 1.27 35.15 -9.43
CA ILE A 139 0.68 36.35 -8.87
C ILE A 139 1.62 37.57 -9.09
N VAL A 140 2.91 37.36 -8.78
CA VAL A 140 3.92 38.45 -8.96
C VAL A 140 4.01 38.87 -10.44
N SER A 141 3.93 37.91 -11.38
CA SER A 141 3.94 38.18 -12.81
C SER A 141 2.73 38.99 -13.25
N ILE A 142 1.53 38.66 -12.80
CA ILE A 142 0.28 39.36 -13.13
C ILE A 142 0.32 40.80 -12.58
N VAL A 143 0.79 40.98 -11.36
CA VAL A 143 0.92 42.31 -10.74
C VAL A 143 1.94 43.19 -11.51
N ALA A 144 3.07 42.59 -11.92
CA ALA A 144 4.12 43.30 -12.65
C ALA A 144 3.66 43.77 -14.05
N THR A 145 2.67 43.11 -14.65
CA THR A 145 2.10 43.44 -15.97
C THR A 145 0.82 44.28 -15.89
N ASN A 146 0.53 44.88 -14.72
CA ASN A 146 -0.70 45.66 -14.48
C ASN A 146 -1.99 44.92 -14.80
N GLY A 147 -1.99 43.57 -14.58
CA GLY A 147 -3.14 42.69 -14.80
C GLY A 147 -3.28 42.13 -16.22
N ASP A 148 -2.35 42.43 -17.12
CA ASP A 148 -2.34 41.86 -18.47
C ASP A 148 -1.80 40.42 -18.47
N MET A 149 -2.71 39.44 -18.42
CA MET A 149 -2.36 38.04 -18.41
C MET A 149 -1.73 37.58 -19.73
N ALA A 150 -2.01 38.24 -20.84
CA ALA A 150 -1.48 37.83 -22.14
C ALA A 150 0.02 38.08 -22.29
N ASN A 151 0.51 39.10 -21.58
CA ASN A 151 1.92 39.49 -21.58
C ASN A 151 2.67 39.10 -20.30
N SER A 152 1.99 38.40 -19.34
CA SER A 152 2.62 37.98 -18.11
C SER A 152 3.59 36.82 -18.35
N SER A 153 4.88 37.02 -18.09
CA SER A 153 5.89 35.98 -18.02
C SER A 153 6.08 35.49 -16.57
N PHE A 154 6.32 34.21 -16.37
CA PHE A 154 6.55 33.71 -15.01
C PHE A 154 7.71 34.41 -14.33
N ASN A 155 7.48 34.97 -13.14
CA ASN A 155 8.48 35.72 -12.43
C ASN A 155 9.36 34.80 -11.55
N PHE A 156 10.63 34.70 -11.92
CA PHE A 156 11.65 33.97 -11.17
C PHE A 156 12.31 34.80 -10.08
N SER A 157 11.52 35.43 -9.21
CA SER A 157 12.08 36.11 -8.06
C SER A 157 12.90 35.16 -7.19
N PRO A 158 13.91 35.63 -6.42
CA PRO A 158 14.74 34.75 -5.58
C PRO A 158 13.93 33.87 -4.63
N ILE A 159 12.83 34.39 -4.10
CA ILE A 159 11.92 33.64 -3.21
C ILE A 159 11.26 32.48 -3.95
N VAL A 160 10.79 32.71 -5.19
CA VAL A 160 10.18 31.64 -6.02
C VAL A 160 11.20 30.56 -6.31
N ILE A 161 12.42 30.93 -6.68
CA ILE A 161 13.51 30.00 -6.96
C ILE A 161 13.81 29.13 -5.71
N ILE A 162 13.90 29.77 -4.54
CA ILE A 162 14.16 29.05 -3.28
C ILE A 162 13.03 28.05 -2.97
N LEU A 163 11.76 28.48 -3.07
CA LEU A 163 10.61 27.61 -2.81
C LEU A 163 10.57 26.42 -3.76
N LEU A 164 10.79 26.64 -5.05
CA LEU A 164 10.83 25.58 -6.06
C LEU A 164 12.00 24.63 -5.82
N ALA A 165 13.20 25.14 -5.55
CA ALA A 165 14.39 24.33 -5.29
C ALA A 165 14.21 23.44 -4.04
N LEU A 166 13.72 24.00 -2.94
CA LEU A 166 13.43 23.26 -1.71
C LEU A 166 12.35 22.19 -1.96
N GLY A 167 11.26 22.55 -2.67
CA GLY A 167 10.20 21.63 -3.03
C GLY A 167 10.71 20.45 -3.85
N VAL A 168 11.57 20.69 -4.84
CA VAL A 168 12.19 19.64 -5.66
C VAL A 168 13.11 18.73 -4.83
N ILE A 169 13.98 19.30 -3.99
CA ILE A 169 14.88 18.52 -3.13
C ILE A 169 14.09 17.58 -2.20
N ILE A 170 13.05 18.12 -1.54
CA ILE A 170 12.20 17.33 -0.64
C ILE A 170 11.43 16.25 -1.41
N SER A 171 10.96 16.55 -2.63
CA SER A 171 10.28 15.57 -3.49
C SER A 171 11.24 14.44 -3.93
N ILE A 172 12.50 14.74 -4.25
CA ILE A 172 13.51 13.72 -4.55
C ILE A 172 13.74 12.81 -3.34
N TYR A 173 13.82 13.39 -2.15
CA TYR A 173 13.95 12.59 -0.92
C TYR A 173 12.72 11.72 -0.66
N SER A 174 11.50 12.22 -0.95
CA SER A 174 10.27 11.42 -0.91
C SER A 174 10.34 10.21 -1.85
N LEU A 175 10.78 10.39 -3.10
CA LEU A 175 10.95 9.28 -4.05
C LEU A 175 11.98 8.25 -3.58
N TYR A 176 13.06 8.71 -2.96
CA TYR A 176 14.07 7.82 -2.38
C TYR A 176 13.49 6.97 -1.24
N THR A 177 12.75 7.59 -0.31
CA THR A 177 12.13 6.87 0.81
C THR A 177 11.00 5.94 0.33
N MET A 178 10.27 6.31 -0.74
CA MET A 178 9.32 5.44 -1.43
C MET A 178 10.02 4.18 -1.97
N PHE A 179 11.14 4.34 -2.66
CA PHE A 179 11.91 3.21 -3.16
C PHE A 179 12.35 2.27 -2.04
N LEU A 180 12.84 2.79 -0.92
CA LEU A 180 13.25 1.99 0.23
C LEU A 180 12.07 1.22 0.83
N ALA A 181 10.90 1.86 0.97
CA ALA A 181 9.70 1.22 1.50
C ALA A 181 9.23 0.06 0.59
N TYR A 182 9.17 0.27 -0.72
CA TYR A 182 8.75 -0.78 -1.65
C TYR A 182 9.80 -1.88 -1.85
N LYS A 183 11.09 -1.56 -1.71
CA LYS A 183 12.16 -2.57 -1.67
C LYS A 183 11.97 -3.50 -0.47
N GLU A 184 11.69 -2.96 0.70
CA GLU A 184 11.43 -3.74 1.90
C GLU A 184 10.14 -4.56 1.77
N LEU A 185 9.08 -3.98 1.21
CA LEU A 185 7.83 -4.66 0.91
C LEU A 185 8.04 -5.85 -0.04
N SER A 186 8.92 -5.70 -1.04
CA SER A 186 9.33 -6.78 -1.93
C SER A 186 10.09 -7.89 -1.21
N GLN A 187 10.88 -7.57 -0.20
CA GLN A 187 11.58 -8.56 0.62
C GLN A 187 10.62 -9.33 1.54
N ILE A 188 9.67 -8.65 2.15
CA ILE A 188 8.65 -9.24 3.04
C ILE A 188 7.74 -10.20 2.26
N SER A 189 7.26 -9.79 1.09
CA SER A 189 6.36 -10.60 0.27
C SER A 189 7.05 -11.66 -0.58
N GLY A 190 8.37 -11.56 -0.76
CA GLY A 190 9.12 -12.37 -1.72
C GLY A 190 8.82 -12.03 -3.20
N ASP A 191 7.96 -11.05 -3.47
CA ASP A 191 7.54 -10.68 -4.82
C ASP A 191 8.25 -9.42 -5.33
N LYS A 192 8.94 -9.54 -6.47
CA LYS A 192 9.71 -8.45 -7.08
C LYS A 192 8.83 -7.38 -7.76
N PHE A 193 7.52 -7.62 -7.92
CA PHE A 193 6.63 -6.64 -8.55
C PHE A 193 6.54 -5.33 -7.78
N PHE A 194 6.65 -5.35 -6.46
CA PHE A 194 6.73 -4.14 -5.64
C PHE A 194 7.96 -3.29 -5.98
N LEU A 195 9.11 -3.94 -6.19
CA LEU A 195 10.34 -3.23 -6.58
C LEU A 195 10.23 -2.65 -8.00
N TYR A 196 9.68 -3.43 -8.94
CA TYR A 196 9.47 -2.95 -10.32
C TYR A 196 8.48 -1.79 -10.36
N TYR A 197 7.41 -1.81 -9.57
CA TYR A 197 6.51 -0.69 -9.39
C TYR A 197 7.25 0.58 -8.98
N ALA A 198 8.07 0.50 -7.93
CA ALA A 198 8.82 1.66 -7.43
C ALA A 198 9.76 2.23 -8.47
N ILE A 199 10.54 1.39 -9.16
CA ILE A 199 11.48 1.82 -10.21
C ILE A 199 10.74 2.48 -11.37
N LEU A 200 9.69 1.83 -11.90
CA LEU A 200 8.92 2.36 -13.02
C LEU A 200 8.18 3.65 -12.66
N SER A 201 7.69 3.77 -11.42
CA SER A 201 7.04 4.99 -10.94
C SER A 201 8.03 6.16 -10.89
N ILE A 202 9.25 5.94 -10.38
CA ILE A 202 10.29 6.97 -10.32
C ILE A 202 10.67 7.41 -11.74
N ILE A 203 10.95 6.46 -12.64
CA ILE A 203 11.29 6.77 -14.04
C ILE A 203 10.11 7.49 -14.72
N GLY A 204 8.89 7.02 -14.52
CA GLY A 204 7.68 7.62 -15.07
C GLY A 204 7.48 9.07 -14.63
N ILE A 205 7.68 9.36 -13.33
CA ILE A 205 7.60 10.72 -12.79
C ILE A 205 8.68 11.63 -13.40
N VAL A 206 9.91 11.15 -13.48
CA VAL A 206 11.03 11.93 -14.05
C VAL A 206 10.83 12.20 -15.55
N THR A 207 10.24 11.24 -16.27
CA THR A 207 10.00 11.34 -17.72
C THR A 207 8.58 11.82 -18.06
N MET A 208 7.81 12.31 -17.09
CA MET A 208 6.40 12.73 -17.26
C MET A 208 6.23 13.84 -18.30
N MET A 209 7.26 14.69 -18.50
CA MET A 209 7.28 15.71 -19.54
C MET A 209 7.24 15.14 -20.96
N VAL A 210 7.55 13.87 -21.13
CA VAL A 210 7.49 13.14 -22.38
C VAL A 210 6.37 12.11 -22.27
N LEU A 211 5.64 11.88 -23.36
CA LEU A 211 4.50 10.95 -23.42
C LEU A 211 4.82 9.54 -22.85
N VAL A 212 6.09 9.13 -22.97
CA VAL A 212 6.62 7.87 -22.42
C VAL A 212 6.43 7.76 -20.90
N GLY A 213 6.55 8.86 -20.16
CA GLY A 213 6.36 8.86 -18.70
C GLY A 213 4.96 8.43 -18.28
N TYR A 214 3.93 8.87 -18.98
CA TYR A 214 2.55 8.45 -18.71
C TYR A 214 2.34 6.96 -18.95
N VAL A 215 2.91 6.41 -20.02
CA VAL A 215 2.84 4.96 -20.31
C VAL A 215 3.52 4.16 -19.19
N LEU A 216 4.69 4.60 -18.74
CA LEU A 216 5.41 3.95 -17.64
C LEU A 216 4.61 3.99 -16.33
N LEU A 217 3.92 5.10 -16.02
CA LEU A 217 3.08 5.20 -14.83
C LEU A 217 1.86 4.27 -14.90
N ILE A 218 1.25 4.10 -16.07
CA ILE A 218 0.16 3.14 -16.26
C ILE A 218 0.67 1.70 -16.04
N VAL A 219 1.80 1.34 -16.62
CA VAL A 219 2.42 0.01 -16.42
C VAL A 219 2.78 -0.19 -14.95
N ALA A 220 3.35 0.82 -14.29
CA ALA A 220 3.64 0.76 -12.87
C ALA A 220 2.37 0.51 -12.03
N GLY A 221 1.27 1.20 -12.32
CA GLY A 221 -0.01 0.99 -11.65
C GLY A 221 -0.54 -0.44 -11.80
N ILE A 222 -0.44 -1.01 -12.99
CA ILE A 222 -0.81 -2.43 -13.24
C ILE A 222 0.06 -3.36 -12.41
N LEU A 223 1.39 -3.15 -12.40
CA LEU A 223 2.31 -3.97 -11.59
C LEU A 223 2.01 -3.86 -10.09
N HIS A 224 1.61 -2.68 -9.62
CA HIS A 224 1.23 -2.47 -8.23
C HIS A 224 0.01 -3.28 -7.83
N ILE A 225 -1.03 -3.31 -8.69
CA ILE A 225 -2.22 -4.13 -8.47
C ILE A 225 -1.86 -5.62 -8.46
N ILE A 226 -1.05 -6.07 -9.43
CA ILE A 226 -0.59 -7.47 -9.48
C ILE A 226 0.21 -7.84 -8.23
N ALA A 227 1.09 -6.95 -7.76
CA ALA A 227 1.87 -7.16 -6.55
C ALA A 227 0.98 -7.40 -5.32
N TRP A 228 -0.03 -6.57 -5.12
CA TRP A 228 -0.98 -6.74 -4.01
C TRP A 228 -1.90 -7.95 -4.20
N TYR A 229 -2.29 -8.26 -5.43
CA TYR A 229 -3.09 -9.47 -5.71
C TYR A 229 -2.33 -10.75 -5.35
N ARG A 230 -1.02 -10.79 -5.63
CA ARG A 230 -0.14 -11.94 -5.33
C ARG A 230 0.42 -11.93 -3.91
N PHE A 231 0.22 -10.84 -3.19
CA PHE A 231 0.77 -10.68 -1.85
C PHE A 231 0.33 -11.81 -0.91
N LYS A 232 1.31 -12.47 -0.29
CA LYS A 232 1.16 -13.50 0.74
C LYS A 232 2.25 -13.30 1.80
N ILE A 233 1.93 -13.51 3.05
CA ILE A 233 2.86 -13.58 4.19
C ILE A 233 2.76 -14.97 4.78
#